data_73515a3d2fed110b7c0147549aca0a2e
#
_entry.id   73515a3d2fed110b7c0147549aca0a2e
#
_cell.length_a   1.000
_cell.length_b   1.000
_cell.length_c   1.000
_cell.angle_alpha   90.00
_cell.angle_beta   90.00
_cell.angle_gamma   90.00
#
_symmetry.space_group_name_H-M   'P 1'
#
loop_
_entity.id
_entity.type
_entity.pdbx_description
1 polymer ?
#
loop_
_entity_poly.entity_id
_entity_poly.type
_entity_poly.pdbx_seq_one_letter_code
_entity_poly.pdbx_strand_id
1 'polypeptide(L)'
;MKDYKIYKLFPTPIFHLEVKNFKKLNIGLENYILDLKKKNENGQRKSNQGGWHSPFFDQKNDNTPKKFADIAQSFLKKIFIDEMGWEYNSDKIKITVMWSIINKKGSFNIQHNHPNAYLSAVYYVKVPKNSGNIKFFDPREQKNIRFPKIKNYTDTSAVITEITPKEGDLLIFPAYLYHSVDENLSEHDRIIVSFNVDIEN
;
A
#
# COMPACT_ATOMS: atom_id res chain seq x y z
N MET A 1 16.48 23.30 24.76
CA MET A 1 15.01 23.12 24.80
C MET A 1 14.40 23.96 23.70
N LYS A 2 13.32 23.51 23.05
CA LYS A 2 12.56 24.36 22.12
C LYS A 2 11.65 25.27 22.92
N ASP A 3 11.68 26.58 22.68
CA ASP A 3 10.89 27.58 23.40
C ASP A 3 9.47 27.73 22.86
N TYR A 4 9.00 26.76 22.08
CA TYR A 4 7.68 26.77 21.45
C TYR A 4 7.07 25.38 21.39
N LYS A 5 5.72 25.35 21.32
CA LYS A 5 4.91 24.14 21.15
C LYS A 5 4.43 24.03 19.70
N ILE A 6 4.59 22.85 19.09
CA ILE A 6 4.10 22.58 17.71
C ILE A 6 2.82 21.74 17.82
N TYR A 7 1.74 22.25 17.21
CA TYR A 7 0.53 21.48 16.98
C TYR A 7 0.55 20.94 15.53
N LYS A 8 0.56 19.61 15.36
CA LYS A 8 0.45 18.95 14.06
C LYS A 8 -1.03 18.67 13.79
N LEU A 9 -1.70 19.64 13.17
CA LEU A 9 -3.13 19.56 12.86
C LEU A 9 -3.35 18.83 11.53
N PHE A 10 -4.40 18.00 11.46
CA PHE A 10 -4.84 17.27 10.29
C PHE A 10 -3.73 16.35 9.70
N PRO A 11 -3.14 15.46 10.51
CA PRO A 11 -2.14 14.52 10.01
C PRO A 11 -2.78 13.55 9.01
N THR A 12 -2.04 13.18 7.96
CA THR A 12 -2.40 12.09 7.05
C THR A 12 -1.64 10.84 7.50
N PRO A 13 -2.30 9.87 8.14
CA PRO A 13 -1.62 8.70 8.69
C PRO A 13 -1.25 7.69 7.60
N ILE A 14 -0.07 7.09 7.73
CA ILE A 14 0.34 5.88 7.02
C ILE A 14 0.72 4.86 8.09
N PHE A 15 -0.04 3.79 8.20
CA PHE A 15 0.22 2.72 9.15
C PHE A 15 1.22 1.75 8.54
N HIS A 16 2.38 1.61 9.15
CA HIS A 16 3.43 0.71 8.71
C HIS A 16 3.54 -0.44 9.71
N LEU A 17 3.30 -1.63 9.26
CA LEU A 17 3.25 -2.86 10.05
C LEU A 17 4.21 -3.89 9.46
N GLU A 18 4.83 -4.69 10.29
CA GLU A 18 5.59 -5.86 9.87
C GLU A 18 4.80 -7.13 10.20
N VAL A 19 4.48 -7.92 9.18
CA VAL A 19 3.77 -9.19 9.35
C VAL A 19 4.71 -10.23 9.93
N LYS A 20 4.42 -10.72 11.13
CA LYS A 20 5.24 -11.74 11.78
C LYS A 20 5.26 -13.04 10.97
N ASN A 21 6.42 -13.71 10.94
CA ASN A 21 6.61 -15.00 10.25
C ASN A 21 6.26 -14.95 8.75
N PHE A 22 6.46 -13.80 8.12
CA PHE A 22 6.08 -13.52 6.73
C PHE A 22 6.69 -14.48 5.70
N LYS A 23 7.86 -15.07 5.95
CA LYS A 23 8.58 -15.91 4.97
C LYS A 23 7.71 -17.04 4.41
N LYS A 24 7.01 -17.79 5.28
CA LYS A 24 6.13 -18.89 4.85
C LYS A 24 4.90 -18.37 4.09
N LEU A 25 4.35 -17.23 4.53
CA LEU A 25 3.24 -16.57 3.86
C LEU A 25 3.66 -16.10 2.47
N ASN A 26 4.82 -15.45 2.35
CA ASN A 26 5.35 -14.92 1.09
C ASN A 26 5.59 -16.03 0.05
N ILE A 27 6.14 -17.18 0.45
CA ILE A 27 6.29 -18.35 -0.45
C ILE A 27 4.91 -18.76 -0.99
N GLY A 28 3.90 -18.86 -0.15
CA GLY A 28 2.55 -19.22 -0.57
C GLY A 28 1.93 -18.18 -1.52
N LEU A 29 2.07 -16.90 -1.19
CA LEU A 29 1.56 -15.79 -2.02
C LEU A 29 2.30 -15.72 -3.36
N GLU A 30 3.63 -15.82 -3.37
CA GLU A 30 4.42 -15.80 -4.60
C GLU A 30 3.98 -16.92 -5.55
N ASN A 31 3.86 -18.16 -5.06
CA ASN A 31 3.40 -19.30 -5.87
C ASN A 31 1.99 -19.08 -6.43
N TYR A 32 1.05 -18.62 -5.59
CA TYR A 32 -0.31 -18.30 -6.01
C TYR A 32 -0.34 -17.22 -7.11
N ILE A 33 0.43 -16.15 -6.93
CA ILE A 33 0.50 -15.02 -7.87
C ILE A 33 1.12 -15.47 -9.21
N LEU A 34 2.18 -16.25 -9.17
CA LEU A 34 2.83 -16.78 -10.39
C LEU A 34 1.91 -17.73 -11.15
N ASP A 35 1.11 -18.53 -10.46
CA ASP A 35 0.12 -19.41 -11.11
C ASP A 35 -1.04 -18.61 -11.72
N LEU A 36 -1.49 -17.52 -11.07
CA LEU A 36 -2.44 -16.59 -11.70
C LEU A 36 -1.85 -15.95 -12.96
N LYS A 37 -0.59 -15.55 -12.92
CA LYS A 37 0.09 -14.97 -14.10
C LYS A 37 0.16 -15.95 -15.26
N LYS A 38 0.47 -17.22 -15.03
CA LYS A 38 0.45 -18.27 -16.07
C LYS A 38 -0.93 -18.45 -16.71
N LYS A 39 -2.02 -18.32 -15.91
CA LYS A 39 -3.40 -18.45 -16.39
C LYS A 39 -3.89 -17.21 -17.13
N ASN A 40 -3.31 -16.04 -16.86
CA ASN A 40 -3.67 -14.75 -17.44
C ASN A 40 -2.41 -13.90 -17.68
N GLU A 41 -1.64 -14.24 -18.70
CA GLU A 41 -0.35 -13.60 -19.01
C GLU A 41 -0.48 -12.11 -19.33
N ASN A 42 -1.57 -11.68 -19.94
CA ASN A 42 -1.80 -10.28 -20.30
C ASN A 42 -2.05 -9.39 -19.08
N GLY A 43 -2.67 -9.92 -18.03
CA GLY A 43 -3.05 -9.16 -16.85
C GLY A 43 -4.01 -8.02 -17.14
N GLN A 44 -4.01 -7.02 -16.27
CA GLN A 44 -4.81 -5.80 -16.41
C GLN A 44 -3.90 -4.57 -16.51
N ARG A 45 -4.41 -3.53 -17.18
CA ARG A 45 -3.74 -2.22 -17.27
C ARG A 45 -4.47 -1.21 -16.39
N LYS A 46 -3.80 -0.75 -15.33
CA LYS A 46 -4.30 0.25 -14.36
C LYS A 46 -3.23 1.33 -14.17
N SER A 47 -2.74 1.54 -12.96
CA SER A 47 -1.61 2.45 -12.69
C SER A 47 -0.25 1.88 -13.11
N ASN A 48 -0.16 0.57 -13.34
CA ASN A 48 1.08 -0.11 -13.70
C ASN A 48 1.56 0.27 -15.11
N GLN A 49 2.86 0.53 -15.22
CA GLN A 49 3.57 0.74 -16.48
C GLN A 49 4.62 -0.36 -16.61
N GLY A 50 4.50 -1.18 -17.64
CA GLY A 50 5.42 -2.29 -17.93
C GLY A 50 5.32 -3.52 -17.02
N GLY A 51 4.63 -3.46 -15.90
CA GLY A 51 4.41 -4.60 -14.99
C GLY A 51 3.15 -5.39 -15.32
N TRP A 52 2.99 -6.54 -14.65
CA TRP A 52 1.77 -7.34 -14.70
C TRP A 52 0.88 -7.03 -13.49
N HIS A 53 -0.41 -6.79 -13.74
CA HIS A 53 -1.44 -6.59 -12.72
C HIS A 53 -2.44 -7.73 -12.79
N SER A 54 -2.68 -8.42 -11.70
CA SER A 54 -3.61 -9.55 -11.67
C SER A 54 -5.08 -9.10 -11.82
N PRO A 55 -5.98 -10.00 -12.20
CA PRO A 55 -7.38 -9.92 -11.80
C PRO A 55 -7.51 -9.85 -10.28
N PHE A 56 -8.71 -9.52 -9.77
CA PHE A 56 -8.97 -9.61 -8.34
C PHE A 56 -8.89 -11.05 -7.86
N PHE A 57 -8.33 -11.25 -6.67
CA PHE A 57 -8.25 -12.54 -6.02
C PHE A 57 -9.63 -13.02 -5.57
N ASP A 58 -9.84 -14.32 -5.62
CA ASP A 58 -10.94 -14.95 -4.88
C ASP A 58 -10.54 -15.18 -3.41
N GLN A 59 -10.51 -14.09 -2.65
CA GLN A 59 -10.09 -14.10 -1.25
C GLN A 59 -11.06 -14.86 -0.31
N LYS A 60 -12.21 -15.33 -0.81
CA LYS A 60 -13.18 -16.13 -0.03
C LYS A 60 -12.91 -17.62 -0.16
N ASN A 61 -12.59 -18.07 -1.37
CA ASN A 61 -12.47 -19.50 -1.69
C ASN A 61 -11.01 -19.95 -1.80
N ASP A 62 -10.10 -19.09 -2.28
CA ASP A 62 -8.69 -19.43 -2.39
C ASP A 62 -7.96 -19.36 -1.06
N ASN A 63 -7.33 -20.46 -0.67
CA ASN A 63 -6.75 -20.67 0.66
C ASN A 63 -5.64 -19.65 1.01
N THR A 64 -4.76 -19.32 0.07
CA THR A 64 -3.63 -18.43 0.32
C THR A 64 -4.06 -16.96 0.44
N PRO A 65 -4.84 -16.38 -0.50
CA PRO A 65 -5.40 -15.05 -0.33
C PRO A 65 -6.26 -14.91 0.93
N LYS A 66 -7.06 -15.93 1.26
CA LYS A 66 -7.89 -15.94 2.48
C LYS A 66 -7.03 -15.83 3.74
N LYS A 67 -5.98 -16.63 3.87
CA LYS A 67 -5.06 -16.56 5.02
C LYS A 67 -4.42 -15.17 5.17
N PHE A 68 -4.03 -14.56 4.06
CA PHE A 68 -3.49 -13.21 4.10
C PHE A 68 -4.56 -12.19 4.47
N ALA A 69 -5.77 -12.30 3.92
CA ALA A 69 -6.90 -11.44 4.26
C ALA A 69 -7.23 -11.51 5.76
N ASP A 70 -7.25 -12.71 6.36
CA ASP A 70 -7.50 -12.91 7.80
C ASP A 70 -6.43 -12.20 8.66
N ILE A 71 -5.15 -12.26 8.26
CA ILE A 71 -4.06 -11.54 8.93
C ILE A 71 -4.26 -10.03 8.80
N ALA A 72 -4.49 -9.53 7.59
CA ALA A 72 -4.70 -8.10 7.35
C ALA A 72 -5.91 -7.57 8.11
N GLN A 73 -7.02 -8.31 8.15
CA GLN A 73 -8.23 -7.96 8.86
C GLN A 73 -8.01 -7.75 10.36
N SER A 74 -7.08 -8.49 10.98
CA SER A 74 -6.74 -8.31 12.40
C SER A 74 -6.10 -6.95 12.71
N PHE A 75 -5.35 -6.37 11.76
CA PHE A 75 -4.77 -5.03 11.87
C PHE A 75 -5.81 -3.94 11.59
N LEU A 76 -6.69 -4.16 10.62
CA LEU A 76 -7.71 -3.18 10.23
C LEU A 76 -8.62 -2.82 11.40
N LYS A 77 -9.03 -3.79 12.21
CA LYS A 77 -9.84 -3.55 13.41
C LYS A 77 -9.21 -2.49 14.33
N LYS A 78 -7.91 -2.64 14.62
CA LYS A 78 -7.18 -1.69 15.47
C LYS A 78 -7.10 -0.31 14.83
N ILE A 79 -6.77 -0.26 13.53
CA ILE A 79 -6.63 1.00 12.81
C ILE A 79 -7.93 1.80 12.82
N PHE A 80 -9.06 1.17 12.48
CA PHE A 80 -10.35 1.87 12.42
C PHE A 80 -10.85 2.31 13.79
N ILE A 81 -10.73 1.48 14.80
CA ILE A 81 -11.30 1.70 16.13
C ILE A 81 -10.33 2.49 17.01
N ASP A 82 -9.10 1.98 17.17
CA ASP A 82 -8.17 2.51 18.18
C ASP A 82 -7.47 3.77 17.69
N GLU A 83 -7.10 3.84 16.40
CA GLU A 83 -6.29 4.94 15.88
C GLU A 83 -7.13 6.02 15.20
N MET A 84 -8.16 5.63 14.44
CA MET A 84 -9.02 6.58 13.73
C MET A 84 -10.28 6.97 14.53
N GLY A 85 -10.58 6.27 15.62
CA GLY A 85 -11.71 6.56 16.49
C GLY A 85 -13.07 6.39 15.82
N TRP A 86 -13.18 5.53 14.82
CA TRP A 86 -14.43 5.32 14.10
C TRP A 86 -15.36 4.38 14.85
N GLU A 87 -16.60 4.78 15.00
CA GLU A 87 -17.65 3.99 15.67
C GLU A 87 -18.30 3.00 14.70
N TYR A 88 -17.60 1.89 14.42
CA TYR A 88 -18.13 0.80 13.61
C TYR A 88 -17.96 -0.54 14.29
N ASN A 89 -18.97 -1.42 14.08
CA ASN A 89 -18.77 -2.82 14.39
C ASN A 89 -17.66 -3.37 13.49
N SER A 90 -16.65 -3.98 14.10
CA SER A 90 -15.50 -4.55 13.40
C SER A 90 -15.88 -5.53 12.28
N ASP A 91 -17.07 -6.13 12.36
CA ASP A 91 -17.56 -7.10 11.37
C ASP A 91 -18.05 -6.43 10.07
N LYS A 92 -18.26 -5.11 10.09
CA LYS A 92 -18.59 -4.31 8.91
C LYS A 92 -17.36 -3.84 8.12
N ILE A 93 -16.18 -3.84 8.73
CA ILE A 93 -14.92 -3.46 8.07
C ILE A 93 -14.46 -4.62 7.20
N LYS A 94 -14.42 -4.45 5.87
CA LYS A 94 -14.13 -5.52 4.91
C LYS A 94 -13.04 -5.14 3.92
N ILE A 95 -12.20 -6.12 3.61
CA ILE A 95 -11.38 -6.09 2.40
C ILE A 95 -12.29 -6.38 1.22
N THR A 96 -12.56 -5.38 0.38
CA THR A 96 -13.53 -5.50 -0.71
C THR A 96 -12.94 -6.12 -1.96
N VAL A 97 -11.70 -5.74 -2.29
CA VAL A 97 -10.95 -6.25 -3.45
C VAL A 97 -9.49 -6.43 -3.07
N MET A 98 -8.85 -7.43 -3.65
CA MET A 98 -7.44 -7.74 -3.48
C MET A 98 -6.83 -8.13 -4.83
N TRP A 99 -5.61 -7.67 -5.12
CA TRP A 99 -4.89 -7.98 -6.35
C TRP A 99 -3.38 -7.98 -6.13
N SER A 100 -2.63 -8.43 -7.12
CA SER A 100 -1.17 -8.38 -7.09
C SER A 100 -0.62 -7.59 -8.26
N ILE A 101 0.57 -7.04 -8.07
CA ILE A 101 1.38 -6.44 -9.13
C ILE A 101 2.76 -7.10 -9.11
N ILE A 102 3.22 -7.51 -10.29
CA ILE A 102 4.59 -7.95 -10.53
C ILE A 102 5.26 -6.87 -11.37
N ASN A 103 6.21 -6.16 -10.77
CA ASN A 103 7.01 -5.16 -11.45
C ASN A 103 8.37 -5.77 -11.81
N LYS A 104 8.56 -6.10 -13.09
CA LYS A 104 9.86 -6.45 -13.66
C LYS A 104 10.77 -5.22 -13.75
N LYS A 105 12.05 -5.40 -14.10
CA LYS A 105 12.97 -4.30 -14.37
C LYS A 105 12.36 -3.30 -15.35
N GLY A 106 12.49 -2.01 -15.05
CA GLY A 106 11.91 -0.89 -15.82
C GLY A 106 10.44 -0.61 -15.55
N SER A 107 9.76 -1.40 -14.71
CA SER A 107 8.33 -1.21 -14.42
C SER A 107 8.13 -0.33 -13.19
N PHE A 108 7.07 0.48 -13.22
CA PHE A 108 6.70 1.41 -12.16
C PHE A 108 5.18 1.57 -12.06
N ASN A 109 4.69 2.33 -11.07
CA ASN A 109 3.28 2.73 -11.01
C ASN A 109 3.19 4.26 -11.04
N ILE A 110 2.38 4.80 -11.94
CA ILE A 110 2.10 6.24 -12.02
C ILE A 110 1.38 6.73 -10.76
N GLN A 111 1.37 8.04 -10.56
CA GLN A 111 0.63 8.66 -9.48
C GLN A 111 -0.87 8.38 -9.62
N HIS A 112 -1.49 7.85 -8.56
CA HIS A 112 -2.90 7.49 -8.50
C HIS A 112 -3.41 7.46 -7.06
N ASN A 113 -4.71 7.33 -6.90
CA ASN A 113 -5.40 7.05 -5.65
C ASN A 113 -6.43 5.93 -5.86
N HIS A 114 -7.17 5.55 -4.82
CA HIS A 114 -8.17 4.48 -4.86
C HIS A 114 -9.56 5.05 -4.54
N PRO A 115 -10.32 5.55 -5.53
CA PRO A 115 -11.67 6.06 -5.30
C PRO A 115 -12.61 4.94 -4.84
N ASN A 116 -13.64 5.30 -4.09
CA ASN A 116 -14.67 4.39 -3.56
C ASN A 116 -14.12 3.35 -2.55
N ALA A 117 -13.14 3.75 -1.75
CA ALA A 117 -12.67 2.99 -0.61
C ALA A 117 -12.29 3.95 0.53
N TYR A 118 -12.32 3.50 1.77
CA TYR A 118 -11.84 4.28 2.91
C TYR A 118 -10.33 4.17 3.08
N LEU A 119 -9.80 2.96 3.03
CA LEU A 119 -8.36 2.72 3.10
C LEU A 119 -7.92 1.88 1.91
N SER A 120 -6.66 2.05 1.56
CA SER A 120 -5.93 1.18 0.64
C SER A 120 -4.68 0.65 1.32
N ALA A 121 -4.19 -0.47 0.84
CA ALA A 121 -3.01 -1.11 1.43
C ALA A 121 -2.13 -1.76 0.38
N VAL A 122 -0.86 -1.90 0.72
CA VAL A 122 0.12 -2.66 -0.03
C VAL A 122 0.95 -3.54 0.91
N TYR A 123 1.03 -4.81 0.58
CA TYR A 123 1.86 -5.80 1.26
C TYR A 123 2.99 -6.26 0.34
N TYR A 124 4.19 -6.35 0.89
CA TYR A 124 5.39 -6.62 0.13
C TYR A 124 5.81 -8.08 0.25
N VAL A 125 5.55 -8.85 -0.83
CA VAL A 125 5.83 -10.29 -0.91
C VAL A 125 7.29 -10.53 -1.28
N LYS A 126 7.82 -9.79 -2.27
CA LYS A 126 9.19 -9.90 -2.74
C LYS A 126 9.74 -8.53 -3.08
N VAL A 127 10.84 -8.16 -2.46
CA VAL A 127 11.45 -6.83 -2.57
C VAL A 127 12.95 -6.95 -2.82
N PRO A 128 13.36 -7.08 -4.07
CA PRO A 128 14.78 -7.06 -4.43
C PRO A 128 15.42 -5.71 -4.11
N LYS A 129 16.72 -5.70 -3.88
CA LYS A 129 17.47 -4.45 -3.72
C LYS A 129 17.28 -3.56 -4.97
N ASN A 130 17.09 -2.27 -4.78
CA ASN A 130 16.83 -1.27 -5.84
C ASN A 130 15.52 -1.51 -6.63
N SER A 131 14.52 -2.13 -6.03
CA SER A 131 13.23 -2.37 -6.69
C SER A 131 12.24 -1.21 -6.62
N GLY A 132 12.68 -0.03 -6.15
CA GLY A 132 11.91 1.22 -6.11
C GLY A 132 11.16 1.42 -4.78
N ASN A 133 10.94 2.69 -4.44
CA ASN A 133 10.22 3.13 -3.25
C ASN A 133 8.75 3.41 -3.58
N ILE A 134 7.90 3.41 -2.56
CA ILE A 134 6.57 4.01 -2.66
C ILE A 134 6.65 5.47 -2.20
N LYS A 135 6.05 6.39 -2.98
CA LYS A 135 5.98 7.82 -2.71
C LYS A 135 4.55 8.23 -2.42
N PHE A 136 4.37 9.05 -1.41
CA PHE A 136 3.09 9.64 -1.03
C PHE A 136 3.17 11.15 -1.21
N PHE A 137 2.08 11.72 -1.71
CA PHE A 137 1.98 13.15 -2.03
C PHE A 137 1.09 13.84 -1.00
N ASP A 138 1.52 15.02 -0.52
CA ASP A 138 0.71 15.81 0.42
C ASP A 138 -0.67 16.12 -0.19
N PRO A 139 -1.79 15.70 0.42
CA PRO A 139 -3.12 15.89 -0.14
C PRO A 139 -3.63 17.33 -0.02
N ARG A 140 -2.90 18.22 0.65
CA ARG A 140 -3.28 19.62 0.85
C ARG A 140 -2.81 20.46 -0.31
N GLU A 141 -3.68 20.73 -1.27
CA GLU A 141 -3.37 21.49 -2.49
C GLU A 141 -2.79 22.87 -2.21
N GLN A 142 -3.23 23.52 -1.13
CA GLN A 142 -2.78 24.86 -0.73
C GLN A 142 -1.29 24.93 -0.44
N LYS A 143 -0.65 23.84 -0.07
CA LYS A 143 0.81 23.76 0.11
C LYS A 143 1.58 24.00 -1.19
N ASN A 144 0.95 23.77 -2.33
CA ASN A 144 1.59 23.86 -3.64
C ASN A 144 1.58 25.30 -4.21
N ILE A 145 0.95 26.27 -3.55
CA ILE A 145 0.82 27.64 -4.05
C ILE A 145 2.15 28.40 -4.00
N ARG A 146 2.98 28.13 -2.99
CA ARG A 146 4.28 28.80 -2.84
C ARG A 146 5.29 27.90 -2.13
N PHE A 147 6.43 27.65 -2.78
CA PHE A 147 7.53 26.88 -2.23
C PHE A 147 8.68 27.78 -1.80
N PRO A 148 9.03 27.83 -0.50
CA PRO A 148 10.30 28.41 -0.07
C PRO A 148 11.46 27.47 -0.42
N LYS A 149 12.68 27.98 -0.42
CA LYS A 149 13.87 27.12 -0.44
C LYS A 149 13.92 26.30 0.86
N ILE A 150 13.90 24.98 0.74
CA ILE A 150 13.91 24.05 1.88
C ILE A 150 15.34 23.50 2.01
N LYS A 151 15.97 23.70 3.17
CA LYS A 151 17.27 23.12 3.48
C LYS A 151 17.15 21.63 3.83
N ASN A 152 16.19 21.30 4.70
CA ASN A 152 15.90 19.93 5.11
C ASN A 152 14.38 19.75 5.19
N TYR A 153 13.86 18.73 4.54
CA TYR A 153 12.45 18.37 4.65
C TYR A 153 12.16 17.78 6.03
N THR A 154 11.02 18.16 6.58
CA THR A 154 10.51 17.68 7.88
C THR A 154 9.05 17.26 7.72
N ASP A 155 8.45 16.65 8.74
CA ASP A 155 7.03 16.30 8.77
C ASP A 155 6.11 17.51 8.48
N THR A 156 6.59 18.74 8.71
CA THR A 156 5.80 19.96 8.49
C THR A 156 6.05 20.61 7.14
N SER A 157 7.14 20.30 6.47
CA SER A 157 7.55 20.94 5.21
C SER A 157 7.55 20.01 4.00
N ALA A 158 7.60 18.69 4.19
CA ALA A 158 7.56 17.73 3.11
C ALA A 158 6.25 17.82 2.31
N VAL A 159 6.36 17.76 1.00
CA VAL A 159 5.23 17.65 0.06
C VAL A 159 5.21 16.28 -0.62
N ILE A 160 6.33 15.59 -0.61
CA ILE A 160 6.46 14.18 -1.02
C ILE A 160 7.26 13.49 0.07
N THR A 161 6.77 12.32 0.48
CA THR A 161 7.45 11.42 1.41
C THR A 161 7.58 10.07 0.76
N GLU A 162 8.71 9.40 0.95
CA GLU A 162 8.93 8.06 0.42
C GLU A 162 9.21 7.05 1.53
N ILE A 163 8.82 5.81 1.28
CA ILE A 163 9.13 4.66 2.13
C ILE A 163 9.84 3.62 1.28
N THR A 164 11.02 3.19 1.75
CA THR A 164 11.73 2.04 1.18
C THR A 164 11.19 0.77 1.83
N PRO A 165 10.43 -0.06 1.11
CA PRO A 165 9.79 -1.22 1.70
C PRO A 165 10.77 -2.39 1.88
N LYS A 166 10.38 -3.32 2.76
CA LYS A 166 11.00 -4.62 2.94
C LYS A 166 9.97 -5.74 2.77
N GLU A 167 10.42 -6.94 2.51
CA GLU A 167 9.54 -8.12 2.50
C GLU A 167 8.86 -8.28 3.87
N GLY A 168 7.56 -8.52 3.85
CA GLY A 168 6.74 -8.62 5.06
C GLY A 168 6.15 -7.29 5.54
N ASP A 169 6.55 -6.15 4.97
CA ASP A 169 5.93 -4.86 5.28
C ASP A 169 4.50 -4.80 4.74
N LEU A 170 3.60 -4.27 5.56
CA LEU A 170 2.23 -3.92 5.21
C LEU A 170 2.03 -2.44 5.48
N LEU A 171 1.79 -1.66 4.43
CA LEU A 171 1.43 -0.25 4.54
C LEU A 171 -0.08 -0.11 4.31
N ILE A 172 -0.76 0.60 5.23
CA ILE A 172 -2.18 0.92 5.12
C ILE A 172 -2.31 2.44 5.21
N PHE A 173 -3.08 3.04 4.30
CA PHE A 173 -3.19 4.48 4.18
C PHE A 173 -4.57 4.90 3.65
N PRO A 174 -4.99 6.16 3.85
CA PRO A 174 -6.24 6.66 3.31
C PRO A 174 -6.32 6.49 1.80
N ALA A 175 -7.42 5.94 1.30
CA ALA A 175 -7.57 5.62 -0.12
C ALA A 175 -7.52 6.85 -1.04
N TYR A 176 -7.85 8.05 -0.51
CA TYR A 176 -7.74 9.32 -1.25
C TYR A 176 -6.29 9.78 -1.44
N LEU A 177 -5.32 9.22 -0.67
CA LEU A 177 -3.93 9.68 -0.68
C LEU A 177 -3.25 9.29 -1.99
N TYR A 178 -2.86 10.30 -2.78
CA TYR A 178 -2.11 10.07 -4.00
C TYR A 178 -0.74 9.47 -3.70
N HIS A 179 -0.41 8.43 -4.44
CA HIS A 179 0.87 7.74 -4.32
C HIS A 179 1.35 7.24 -5.68
N SER A 180 2.64 7.01 -5.78
CA SER A 180 3.29 6.39 -6.93
C SER A 180 4.32 5.38 -6.46
N VAL A 181 4.82 4.56 -7.36
CA VAL A 181 5.88 3.61 -7.06
C VAL A 181 6.98 3.76 -8.08
N ASP A 182 8.21 3.96 -7.58
CA ASP A 182 9.37 4.15 -8.42
C ASP A 182 9.70 2.92 -9.28
N GLU A 183 10.46 3.17 -10.31
CA GLU A 183 10.92 2.15 -11.24
C GLU A 183 11.72 1.05 -10.50
N ASN A 184 11.42 -0.20 -10.84
CA ASN A 184 12.23 -1.33 -10.42
C ASN A 184 13.52 -1.36 -11.25
N LEU A 185 14.64 -1.02 -10.64
CA LEU A 185 15.98 -1.05 -11.26
C LEU A 185 16.71 -2.39 -11.01
N SER A 186 16.07 -3.33 -10.30
CA SER A 186 16.61 -4.67 -10.05
C SER A 186 16.46 -5.57 -11.26
N GLU A 187 17.37 -6.54 -11.42
CA GLU A 187 17.21 -7.64 -12.39
C GLU A 187 16.12 -8.64 -11.99
N HIS A 188 15.59 -8.54 -10.76
CA HIS A 188 14.57 -9.43 -10.21
C HIS A 188 13.24 -8.71 -10.06
N ASP A 189 12.15 -9.48 -10.21
CA ASP A 189 10.78 -8.97 -10.05
C ASP A 189 10.50 -8.55 -8.61
N ARG A 190 9.89 -7.37 -8.43
CA ARG A 190 9.19 -6.99 -7.19
C ARG A 190 7.76 -7.49 -7.25
N ILE A 191 7.29 -8.14 -6.18
CA ILE A 191 5.94 -8.71 -6.08
C ILE A 191 5.24 -8.11 -4.86
N ILE A 192 4.05 -7.56 -5.07
CA ILE A 192 3.21 -7.01 -4.01
C ILE A 192 1.79 -7.56 -4.08
N VAL A 193 1.08 -7.50 -2.96
CA VAL A 193 -0.37 -7.66 -2.88
C VAL A 193 -0.96 -6.35 -2.40
N SER A 194 -1.91 -5.79 -3.14
CA SER A 194 -2.69 -4.61 -2.73
C SER A 194 -4.13 -5.00 -2.46
N PHE A 195 -4.79 -4.23 -1.59
CA PHE A 195 -6.21 -4.39 -1.31
C PHE A 195 -6.85 -3.07 -0.91
N ASN A 196 -8.16 -2.98 -1.11
CA ASN A 196 -8.97 -1.87 -0.64
C ASN A 196 -9.89 -2.32 0.50
N VAL A 197 -10.18 -1.38 1.39
CA VAL A 197 -11.01 -1.58 2.58
C VAL A 197 -12.18 -0.64 2.55
N ASP A 198 -13.36 -1.17 2.82
CA ASP A 198 -14.60 -0.42 2.92
C ASP A 198 -15.41 -0.88 4.14
N ILE A 199 -16.50 -0.18 4.41
CA ILE A 199 -17.43 -0.48 5.49
C ILE A 199 -18.76 -0.89 4.86
N GLU A 200 -19.20 -2.11 5.17
CA GLU A 200 -20.52 -2.59 4.75
C GLU A 200 -21.61 -1.89 5.57
N ASN A 201 -22.58 -1.30 4.88
CA ASN A 201 -23.75 -0.66 5.50
C ASN A 201 -24.69 -1.65 6.20
#